data_a94357d2ca3d49d75d0e91133927ec15
#
_entry.id   a94357d2ca3d49d75d0e91133927ec15
#
_cell.length_a   1.000
_cell.length_b   1.000
_cell.length_c   1.000
_cell.angle_alpha   90.00
_cell.angle_beta   90.00
_cell.angle_gamma   90.00
#
_symmetry.space_group_name_H-M   'P 1'
#
loop_
_entity.id
_entity.type
_entity.pdbx_description
1 polymer ?
#
loop_
_entity_poly.entity_id
_entity_poly.type
_entity_poly.pdbx_seq_one_letter_code
_entity_poly.pdbx_strand_id
1 'polypeptide(L)'
;MNAIHFSFDCYYNGEVMDRKRATLIGLAAILLWSTMVGLIRSVSEGLGPVGGAAMIYTLSGLLCLVTVGFPDIRRFSPRYLIAGSVLFVSYEICLALSLGYAATRSQAIEVGMVNYLWPSLTIVFAILFNGQKSTLWVIPGLAVSLLGVCWVLGGEQGLHLDEITRNIVSSPLSYALAFAGAFIWAAYCTVTSKFAKGQNGITLFVLLTALSLWVKYFLSDQPEMVFTLPVVVKLVMCGIALGFGYAAWNIGILHGNV
;
A
#
# COMPACT_ATOMS: atom_id res chain seq x y z
N MET A 1 -2.36 40.46 4.40
CA MET A 1 -1.37 39.46 4.88
C MET A 1 -1.38 38.34 3.87
N ASN A 2 -0.45 38.36 2.92
CA ASN A 2 -0.43 37.50 1.74
C ASN A 2 0.00 36.09 2.14
N ALA A 3 -0.88 35.12 1.91
CA ALA A 3 -0.54 33.70 1.97
C ALA A 3 0.46 33.41 0.84
N ILE A 4 1.69 33.08 1.22
CA ILE A 4 2.72 32.62 0.28
C ILE A 4 2.27 31.21 -0.18
N HIS A 5 1.65 31.16 -1.38
CA HIS A 5 1.48 29.93 -2.11
C HIS A 5 2.87 29.46 -2.58
N PHE A 6 3.48 28.53 -1.87
CA PHE A 6 4.59 27.75 -2.43
C PHE A 6 4.00 26.75 -3.44
N SER A 7 3.92 27.16 -4.69
CA SER A 7 3.75 26.24 -5.81
C SER A 7 5.10 25.52 -6.02
N PHE A 8 5.19 24.28 -5.57
CA PHE A 8 6.26 23.40 -6.05
C PHE A 8 5.84 22.91 -7.45
N ASP A 9 6.34 23.61 -8.48
CA ASP A 9 6.18 23.18 -9.86
C ASP A 9 7.03 21.93 -10.08
N CYS A 10 6.39 20.79 -10.36
CA CYS A 10 7.07 19.58 -10.77
C CYS A 10 7.13 19.51 -12.29
N TYR A 11 8.34 19.39 -12.83
CA TYR A 11 8.57 19.18 -14.25
C TYR A 11 8.56 17.68 -14.56
N TYR A 12 7.56 17.23 -15.30
CA TYR A 12 7.56 15.93 -15.95
C TYR A 12 7.76 16.19 -17.45
N ASN A 13 8.87 15.72 -18.05
CA ASN A 13 9.29 16.02 -19.42
C ASN A 13 9.40 17.53 -19.74
N GLY A 14 9.73 18.39 -18.76
CA GLY A 14 9.90 19.83 -19.00
C GLY A 14 8.62 20.68 -18.92
N GLU A 15 7.45 20.06 -18.69
CA GLU A 15 6.18 20.77 -18.45
C GLU A 15 5.78 20.67 -16.97
N VAL A 16 5.19 21.76 -16.45
CA VAL A 16 4.59 21.81 -15.12
C VAL A 16 3.38 20.88 -15.11
N MET A 17 3.41 19.81 -14.30
CA MET A 17 2.28 18.91 -14.20
C MET A 17 1.12 19.57 -13.48
N ASP A 18 -0.03 19.67 -14.14
CA ASP A 18 -1.26 20.18 -13.54
C ASP A 18 -1.70 19.28 -12.36
N ARG A 19 -2.06 19.91 -11.23
CA ARG A 19 -2.53 19.25 -10.01
C ARG A 19 -3.68 18.26 -10.26
N LYS A 20 -4.60 18.60 -11.18
CA LYS A 20 -5.71 17.71 -11.55
C LYS A 20 -5.20 16.43 -12.23
N ARG A 21 -4.24 16.58 -13.15
CA ARG A 21 -3.62 15.42 -13.83
C ARG A 21 -2.88 14.53 -12.83
N ALA A 22 -2.11 15.11 -11.91
CA ALA A 22 -1.43 14.35 -10.86
C ALA A 22 -2.43 13.61 -9.95
N THR A 23 -3.55 14.23 -9.59
CA THR A 23 -4.63 13.59 -8.83
C THR A 23 -5.26 12.44 -9.61
N LEU A 24 -5.57 12.61 -10.90
CA LEU A 24 -6.13 11.54 -11.72
C LEU A 24 -5.18 10.35 -11.88
N ILE A 25 -3.87 10.62 -12.03
CA ILE A 25 -2.85 9.57 -12.05
C ILE A 25 -2.84 8.81 -10.71
N GLY A 26 -2.87 9.54 -9.58
CA GLY A 26 -2.96 8.92 -8.25
C GLY A 26 -4.23 8.07 -8.07
N LEU A 27 -5.37 8.53 -8.57
CA LEU A 27 -6.61 7.75 -8.55
C LEU A 27 -6.55 6.48 -9.41
N ALA A 28 -5.80 6.50 -10.53
CA ALA A 28 -5.58 5.30 -11.34
C ALA A 28 -4.87 4.19 -10.56
N ALA A 29 -4.04 4.53 -9.56
CA ALA A 29 -3.42 3.54 -8.67
C ALA A 29 -4.47 2.71 -7.92
N ILE A 30 -5.58 3.33 -7.49
CA ILE A 30 -6.66 2.63 -6.77
C ILE A 30 -7.30 1.55 -7.65
N LEU A 31 -7.48 1.83 -8.96
CA LEU A 31 -8.00 0.86 -9.92
C LEU A 31 -7.04 -0.32 -10.11
N LEU A 32 -5.73 -0.07 -10.19
CA LEU A 32 -4.72 -1.12 -10.25
C LEU A 32 -4.72 -1.96 -8.96
N TRP A 33 -4.78 -1.30 -7.80
CA TRP A 33 -4.76 -1.99 -6.52
C TRP A 33 -6.05 -2.73 -6.19
N SER A 34 -7.18 -2.41 -6.82
CA SER A 34 -8.42 -3.18 -6.63
C SER A 34 -8.29 -4.66 -7.03
N THR A 35 -7.32 -4.99 -7.89
CA THR A 35 -7.03 -6.37 -8.31
C THR A 35 -6.06 -7.11 -7.40
N MET A 36 -5.38 -6.39 -6.49
CA MET A 36 -4.21 -6.91 -5.77
C MET A 36 -4.54 -8.01 -4.77
N VAL A 37 -5.67 -7.91 -4.05
CA VAL A 37 -6.05 -8.88 -3.01
C VAL A 37 -6.12 -10.30 -3.59
N GLY A 38 -6.83 -10.48 -4.70
CA GLY A 38 -6.95 -11.77 -5.38
C GLY A 38 -5.64 -12.24 -6.01
N LEU A 39 -4.86 -11.31 -6.59
CA LEU A 39 -3.59 -11.63 -7.25
C LEU A 39 -2.53 -12.05 -6.23
N ILE A 40 -2.32 -11.29 -5.15
CA ILE A 40 -1.35 -11.63 -4.10
C ILE A 40 -1.71 -13.00 -3.50
N ARG A 41 -2.99 -13.22 -3.17
CA ARG A 41 -3.44 -14.50 -2.63
C ARG A 41 -3.16 -15.64 -3.60
N SER A 42 -3.52 -15.48 -4.89
CA SER A 42 -3.30 -16.51 -5.90
C SER A 42 -1.81 -16.82 -6.15
N VAL A 43 -0.93 -15.82 -6.09
CA VAL A 43 0.52 -16.01 -6.20
C VAL A 43 1.05 -16.74 -4.96
N SER A 44 0.58 -16.37 -3.77
CA SER A 44 0.98 -17.00 -2.51
C SER A 44 0.58 -18.47 -2.42
N GLU A 45 -0.52 -18.88 -3.06
CA GLU A 45 -0.93 -20.30 -3.14
C GLU A 45 0.08 -21.17 -3.91
N GLY A 46 0.78 -20.61 -4.91
CA GLY A 46 1.77 -21.33 -5.70
C GLY A 46 3.21 -21.17 -5.22
N LEU A 47 3.58 -19.97 -4.77
CA LEU A 47 4.96 -19.62 -4.42
C LEU A 47 5.21 -19.48 -2.92
N GLY A 48 4.21 -19.78 -2.09
CA GLY A 48 4.23 -19.51 -0.67
C GLY A 48 4.04 -18.04 -0.32
N PRO A 49 3.64 -17.71 0.93
CA PRO A 49 3.37 -16.32 1.34
C PRO A 49 4.59 -15.41 1.23
N VAL A 50 5.74 -15.86 1.70
CA VAL A 50 6.97 -15.05 1.69
C VAL A 50 7.64 -15.07 0.32
N GLY A 51 7.76 -16.24 -0.31
CA GLY A 51 8.36 -16.39 -1.64
C GLY A 51 7.57 -15.65 -2.72
N GLY A 52 6.24 -15.80 -2.72
CA GLY A 52 5.35 -15.08 -3.63
C GLY A 52 5.47 -13.57 -3.48
N ALA A 53 5.47 -13.07 -2.25
CA ALA A 53 5.69 -11.64 -1.99
C ALA A 53 7.08 -11.19 -2.49
N ALA A 54 8.16 -11.92 -2.17
CA ALA A 54 9.51 -11.57 -2.62
C ALA A 54 9.59 -11.46 -4.15
N MET A 55 8.98 -12.38 -4.89
CA MET A 55 8.92 -12.35 -6.36
C MET A 55 8.11 -11.17 -6.89
N ILE A 56 6.93 -10.87 -6.28
CA ILE A 56 6.09 -9.74 -6.68
C ILE A 56 6.87 -8.42 -6.52
N TYR A 57 7.49 -8.18 -5.37
CA TYR A 57 8.24 -6.95 -5.12
C TYR A 57 9.53 -6.85 -5.92
N THR A 58 10.17 -7.98 -6.25
CA THR A 58 11.31 -8.02 -7.17
C THR A 58 10.89 -7.53 -8.55
N LEU A 59 9.83 -8.10 -9.12
CA LEU A 59 9.32 -7.71 -10.43
C LEU A 59 8.87 -6.24 -10.45
N SER A 60 8.12 -5.82 -9.42
CA SER A 60 7.68 -4.43 -9.27
C SER A 60 8.84 -3.46 -9.15
N GLY A 61 9.86 -3.82 -8.36
CA GLY A 61 11.08 -3.00 -8.19
C GLY A 61 11.88 -2.85 -9.48
N LEU A 62 12.01 -3.92 -10.26
CA LEU A 62 12.64 -3.88 -11.59
C LEU A 62 11.84 -3.00 -12.56
N LEU A 63 10.51 -3.11 -12.56
CA LEU A 63 9.65 -2.24 -13.37
C LEU A 63 9.78 -0.77 -12.96
N CYS A 64 9.76 -0.48 -11.67
CA CYS A 64 9.99 0.88 -11.18
C CYS A 64 11.39 1.39 -11.56
N LEU A 65 12.43 0.54 -11.52
CA LEU A 65 13.78 0.91 -11.90
C LEU A 65 13.86 1.31 -13.38
N VAL A 66 13.16 0.60 -14.27
CA VAL A 66 13.13 0.88 -15.71
C VAL A 66 12.25 2.09 -16.05
N THR A 67 11.11 2.26 -15.35
CA THR A 67 10.10 3.28 -15.71
C THR A 67 10.26 4.60 -14.96
N VAL A 68 10.64 4.54 -13.68
CA VAL A 68 10.82 5.72 -12.80
C VAL A 68 12.31 6.05 -12.63
N GLY A 69 13.18 5.04 -12.72
CA GLY A 69 14.61 5.15 -12.46
C GLY A 69 14.97 5.02 -10.98
N PHE A 70 16.26 4.99 -10.69
CA PHE A 70 16.75 4.98 -9.31
C PHE A 70 16.87 6.42 -8.79
N PRO A 71 16.31 6.74 -7.62
CA PRO A 71 16.31 8.10 -7.10
C PRO A 71 17.70 8.55 -6.63
N ASP A 72 17.98 9.84 -6.76
CA ASP A 72 19.18 10.45 -6.15
C ASP A 72 18.97 10.59 -4.64
N ILE A 73 19.44 9.61 -3.89
CA ILE A 73 19.28 9.50 -2.42
C ILE A 73 19.85 10.73 -1.71
N ARG A 74 20.85 11.42 -2.30
CA ARG A 74 21.50 12.60 -1.70
C ARG A 74 20.56 13.80 -1.58
N ARG A 75 19.49 13.82 -2.39
CA ARG A 75 18.45 14.87 -2.35
C ARG A 75 17.38 14.62 -1.31
N PHE A 76 17.34 13.43 -0.72
CA PHE A 76 16.32 13.10 0.27
C PHE A 76 16.65 13.74 1.61
N SER A 77 15.60 14.21 2.31
CA SER A 77 15.77 14.53 3.72
C SER A 77 16.05 13.23 4.50
N PRO A 78 16.98 13.21 5.46
CA PRO A 78 17.25 12.00 6.26
C PRO A 78 16.00 11.45 6.94
N ARG A 79 15.08 12.33 7.35
CA ARG A 79 13.80 11.94 7.96
C ARG A 79 12.92 11.16 6.98
N TYR A 80 12.83 11.60 5.72
CA TYR A 80 12.06 10.90 4.70
C TYR A 80 12.71 9.58 4.31
N LEU A 81 14.04 9.59 4.14
CA LEU A 81 14.77 8.38 3.77
C LEU A 81 14.58 7.27 4.81
N ILE A 82 14.77 7.58 6.10
CA ILE A 82 14.68 6.58 7.17
C ILE A 82 13.21 6.22 7.44
N ALA A 83 12.38 7.20 7.79
CA ALA A 83 10.99 6.94 8.17
C ALA A 83 10.16 6.42 6.98
N GLY A 84 10.36 6.98 5.78
CA GLY A 84 9.69 6.51 4.56
C GLY A 84 10.07 5.07 4.23
N SER A 85 11.36 4.71 4.28
CA SER A 85 11.82 3.32 4.05
C SER A 85 11.22 2.37 5.08
N VAL A 86 11.34 2.69 6.38
CA VAL A 86 10.83 1.81 7.44
C VAL A 86 9.32 1.63 7.33
N LEU A 87 8.57 2.72 7.19
CA LEU A 87 7.10 2.66 7.11
C LEU A 87 6.64 1.94 5.85
N PHE A 88 7.23 2.23 4.69
CA PHE A 88 6.86 1.56 3.45
C PHE A 88 7.15 0.07 3.52
N VAL A 89 8.39 -0.32 3.84
CA VAL A 89 8.79 -1.74 3.92
C VAL A 89 7.93 -2.51 4.94
N SER A 90 7.70 -1.92 6.12
CA SER A 90 6.85 -2.55 7.14
C SER A 90 5.41 -2.72 6.68
N TYR A 91 4.84 -1.72 6.01
CA TYR A 91 3.50 -1.82 5.44
C TYR A 91 3.40 -2.94 4.42
N GLU A 92 4.32 -2.99 3.47
CA GLU A 92 4.29 -3.97 2.38
C GLU A 92 4.46 -5.41 2.89
N ILE A 93 5.32 -5.60 3.89
CA ILE A 93 5.45 -6.90 4.56
C ILE A 93 4.14 -7.24 5.28
N CYS A 94 3.54 -6.30 6.01
CA CYS A 94 2.26 -6.51 6.67
C CYS A 94 1.16 -6.88 5.67
N LEU A 95 1.02 -6.14 4.57
CA LEU A 95 0.01 -6.40 3.54
C LEU A 95 0.21 -7.77 2.88
N ALA A 96 1.42 -8.03 2.37
CA ALA A 96 1.70 -9.28 1.67
C ALA A 96 1.51 -10.51 2.56
N LEU A 97 1.99 -10.45 3.80
CA LEU A 97 1.85 -11.57 4.73
C LEU A 97 0.43 -11.70 5.27
N SER A 98 -0.31 -10.61 5.49
CA SER A 98 -1.71 -10.67 5.89
C SER A 98 -2.56 -11.46 4.89
N LEU A 99 -2.39 -11.16 3.60
CA LEU A 99 -3.09 -11.85 2.51
C LEU A 99 -2.55 -13.27 2.27
N GLY A 100 -1.23 -13.43 2.39
CA GLY A 100 -0.58 -14.72 2.19
C GLY A 100 -0.92 -15.76 3.26
N TYR A 101 -1.08 -15.35 4.52
CA TYR A 101 -1.44 -16.22 5.64
C TYR A 101 -2.94 -16.43 5.82
N ALA A 102 -3.79 -15.73 5.08
CA ALA A 102 -5.22 -15.97 5.13
C ALA A 102 -5.52 -17.45 4.77
N ALA A 103 -6.37 -18.11 5.54
CA ALA A 103 -6.62 -19.55 5.37
C ALA A 103 -7.43 -19.85 4.09
N THR A 104 -8.34 -18.94 3.71
CA THR A 104 -9.21 -19.06 2.55
C THR A 104 -9.17 -17.81 1.68
N ARG A 105 -9.67 -17.91 0.44
CA ARG A 105 -9.83 -16.75 -0.45
C ARG A 105 -10.85 -15.75 0.09
N SER A 106 -11.94 -16.23 0.69
CA SER A 106 -12.93 -15.36 1.37
C SER A 106 -12.26 -14.57 2.48
N GLN A 107 -11.50 -15.25 3.36
CA GLN A 107 -10.76 -14.59 4.42
C GLN A 107 -9.73 -13.58 3.90
N ALA A 108 -9.07 -13.85 2.76
CA ALA A 108 -8.17 -12.86 2.16
C ALA A 108 -8.92 -11.58 1.72
N ILE A 109 -10.17 -11.69 1.26
CA ILE A 109 -11.01 -10.53 0.95
C ILE A 109 -11.32 -9.76 2.22
N GLU A 110 -11.74 -10.43 3.29
CA GLU A 110 -12.05 -9.80 4.58
C GLU A 110 -10.82 -9.08 5.16
N VAL A 111 -9.67 -9.76 5.17
CA VAL A 111 -8.37 -9.20 5.62
C VAL A 111 -7.98 -8.00 4.76
N GLY A 112 -8.17 -8.08 3.43
CA GLY A 112 -7.96 -6.96 2.52
C GLY A 112 -8.85 -5.76 2.86
N MET A 113 -10.11 -6.00 3.23
CA MET A 113 -11.03 -4.93 3.64
C MET A 113 -10.62 -4.27 4.96
N VAL A 114 -10.04 -5.00 5.90
CA VAL A 114 -9.43 -4.39 7.10
C VAL A 114 -8.30 -3.45 6.71
N ASN A 115 -7.45 -3.85 5.78
CA ASN A 115 -6.39 -2.97 5.29
C ASN A 115 -6.96 -1.70 4.63
N TYR A 116 -8.11 -1.75 3.98
CA TYR A 116 -8.79 -0.57 3.39
C TYR A 116 -9.29 0.47 4.40
N LEU A 117 -8.99 0.35 5.69
CA LEU A 117 -9.09 1.44 6.65
C LEU A 117 -8.05 2.55 6.38
N TRP A 118 -6.99 2.28 5.63
CA TRP A 118 -5.90 3.23 5.40
C TRP A 118 -6.34 4.58 4.80
N PRO A 119 -7.33 4.71 3.88
CA PRO A 119 -7.74 6.01 3.37
C PRO A 119 -8.34 6.89 4.47
N SER A 120 -9.20 6.30 5.29
CA SER A 120 -9.81 6.99 6.44
C SER A 120 -8.77 7.43 7.46
N LEU A 121 -7.83 6.54 7.79
CA LEU A 121 -6.72 6.83 8.69
C LEU A 121 -5.78 7.89 8.12
N THR A 122 -5.55 7.90 6.81
CA THR A 122 -4.73 8.94 6.15
C THR A 122 -5.34 10.32 6.32
N ILE A 123 -6.67 10.44 6.19
CA ILE A 123 -7.37 11.72 6.46
C ILE A 123 -7.19 12.14 7.91
N VAL A 124 -7.41 11.22 8.87
CA VAL A 124 -7.22 11.49 10.30
C VAL A 124 -5.78 11.95 10.58
N PHE A 125 -4.79 11.26 10.05
CA PHE A 125 -3.37 11.58 10.24
C PHE A 125 -3.00 12.92 9.59
N ALA A 126 -3.55 13.23 8.42
CA ALA A 126 -3.34 14.52 7.76
C ALA A 126 -3.88 15.69 8.60
N ILE A 127 -5.03 15.50 9.26
CA ILE A 127 -5.59 16.49 10.19
C ILE A 127 -4.72 16.64 11.43
N LEU A 128 -4.36 15.53 12.07
CA LEU A 128 -3.65 15.55 13.35
C LEU A 128 -2.18 15.99 13.22
N PHE A 129 -1.48 15.54 12.19
CA PHE A 129 -0.03 15.69 12.08
C PHE A 129 0.43 16.69 11.00
N ASN A 130 -0.38 16.92 9.97
CA ASN A 130 -0.05 17.85 8.88
C ASN A 130 -0.86 19.15 8.96
N GLY A 131 -1.74 19.30 9.96
CA GLY A 131 -2.55 20.51 10.18
C GLY A 131 -3.56 20.77 9.06
N GLN A 132 -4.00 19.71 8.36
CA GLN A 132 -5.01 19.83 7.32
C GLN A 132 -6.35 20.24 7.95
N LYS A 133 -6.94 21.31 7.41
CA LYS A 133 -8.29 21.73 7.83
C LYS A 133 -9.32 20.75 7.31
N SER A 134 -10.24 20.36 8.16
CA SER A 134 -11.37 19.50 7.83
C SER A 134 -12.69 20.08 8.32
N THR A 135 -13.78 19.55 7.81
CA THR A 135 -15.14 19.83 8.30
C THR A 135 -15.60 18.69 9.21
N LEU A 136 -16.59 18.95 10.04
CA LEU A 136 -17.20 17.93 10.91
C LEU A 136 -17.78 16.73 10.13
N TRP A 137 -17.99 16.87 8.81
CA TRP A 137 -18.43 15.79 7.93
C TRP A 137 -17.44 14.62 7.80
N VAL A 138 -16.19 14.82 8.22
CA VAL A 138 -15.21 13.71 8.32
C VAL A 138 -15.67 12.65 9.32
N ILE A 139 -16.31 13.05 10.44
CA ILE A 139 -16.75 12.12 11.48
C ILE A 139 -17.78 11.10 10.96
N PRO A 140 -18.92 11.53 10.36
CA PRO A 140 -19.85 10.56 9.78
C PRO A 140 -19.24 9.76 8.62
N GLY A 141 -18.35 10.35 7.82
CA GLY A 141 -17.62 9.61 6.77
C GLY A 141 -16.76 8.47 7.32
N LEU A 142 -16.02 8.71 8.41
CA LEU A 142 -15.26 7.68 9.11
C LEU A 142 -16.15 6.59 9.69
N ALA A 143 -17.29 6.98 10.31
CA ALA A 143 -18.25 6.02 10.85
C ALA A 143 -18.82 5.10 9.78
N VAL A 144 -19.21 5.65 8.61
CA VAL A 144 -19.70 4.86 7.47
C VAL A 144 -18.60 3.94 6.94
N SER A 145 -17.34 4.40 6.84
CA SER A 145 -16.21 3.56 6.44
C SER A 145 -16.00 2.38 7.38
N LEU A 146 -15.99 2.62 8.69
CA LEU A 146 -15.89 1.56 9.71
C LEU A 146 -17.05 0.55 9.64
N LEU A 147 -18.28 1.05 9.51
CA LEU A 147 -19.46 0.18 9.33
C LEU A 147 -19.35 -0.68 8.07
N GLY A 148 -18.82 -0.13 6.97
CA GLY A 148 -18.58 -0.89 5.73
C GLY A 148 -17.57 -2.02 5.94
N VAL A 149 -16.47 -1.76 6.64
CA VAL A 149 -15.48 -2.80 6.98
C VAL A 149 -16.11 -3.88 7.87
N CYS A 150 -16.82 -3.48 8.93
CA CYS A 150 -17.50 -4.44 9.81
C CYS A 150 -18.54 -5.28 9.06
N TRP A 151 -19.26 -4.69 8.09
CA TRP A 151 -20.22 -5.40 7.26
C TRP A 151 -19.54 -6.54 6.47
N VAL A 152 -18.41 -6.26 5.83
CA VAL A 152 -17.66 -7.28 5.07
C VAL A 152 -17.07 -8.35 5.98
N LEU A 153 -16.58 -7.97 7.18
CA LEU A 153 -16.05 -8.92 8.17
C LEU A 153 -17.11 -9.91 8.68
N GLY A 154 -18.38 -9.54 8.65
CA GLY A 154 -19.49 -10.42 8.99
C GLY A 154 -19.88 -11.42 7.87
N GLY A 155 -19.18 -11.37 6.71
CA GLY A 155 -19.42 -12.25 5.58
C GLY A 155 -20.85 -12.16 5.04
N GLU A 156 -21.46 -13.30 4.71
CA GLU A 156 -22.84 -13.36 4.19
C GLU A 156 -23.90 -12.86 5.20
N GLN A 157 -23.56 -12.83 6.48
CA GLN A 157 -24.47 -12.41 7.55
C GLN A 157 -24.40 -10.89 7.84
N GLY A 158 -23.47 -10.17 7.22
CA GLY A 158 -23.30 -8.73 7.40
C GLY A 158 -22.78 -8.36 8.80
N LEU A 159 -23.45 -7.45 9.52
CA LEU A 159 -23.00 -6.95 10.84
C LEU A 159 -23.26 -7.94 11.99
N HIS A 160 -22.82 -9.16 11.88
CA HIS A 160 -22.92 -10.18 12.92
C HIS A 160 -21.61 -10.26 13.74
N LEU A 161 -21.65 -9.79 15.00
CA LEU A 161 -20.48 -9.72 15.89
C LEU A 161 -19.84 -11.09 16.15
N ASP A 162 -20.67 -12.13 16.28
CA ASP A 162 -20.18 -13.49 16.52
C ASP A 162 -19.41 -14.03 15.30
N GLU A 163 -19.88 -13.74 14.08
CA GLU A 163 -19.21 -14.10 12.84
C GLU A 163 -17.90 -13.34 12.69
N ILE A 164 -17.92 -12.03 12.88
CA ILE A 164 -16.74 -11.16 12.87
C ILE A 164 -15.68 -11.69 13.85
N THR A 165 -16.10 -11.98 15.09
CA THR A 165 -15.20 -12.49 16.12
C THR A 165 -14.62 -13.84 15.74
N ARG A 166 -15.42 -14.75 15.22
CA ARG A 166 -14.99 -16.07 14.77
C ARG A 166 -13.98 -15.98 13.62
N ASN A 167 -14.24 -15.11 12.63
CA ASN A 167 -13.35 -14.90 11.51
C ASN A 167 -11.99 -14.34 11.96
N ILE A 168 -11.98 -13.35 12.85
CA ILE A 168 -10.75 -12.79 13.42
C ILE A 168 -9.98 -13.84 14.23
N VAL A 169 -10.66 -14.60 15.08
CA VAL A 169 -10.03 -15.63 15.94
C VAL A 169 -9.48 -16.79 15.10
N SER A 170 -10.07 -17.10 13.94
CA SER A 170 -9.59 -18.17 13.05
C SER A 170 -8.22 -17.87 12.44
N SER A 171 -7.85 -16.60 12.25
CA SER A 171 -6.56 -16.20 11.69
C SER A 171 -6.08 -14.85 12.26
N PRO A 172 -5.82 -14.77 13.56
CA PRO A 172 -5.59 -13.50 14.25
C PRO A 172 -4.37 -12.75 13.71
N LEU A 173 -3.34 -13.47 13.25
CA LEU A 173 -2.14 -12.87 12.68
C LEU A 173 -2.45 -12.12 11.38
N SER A 174 -3.25 -12.69 10.48
CA SER A 174 -3.63 -12.05 9.21
C SER A 174 -4.39 -10.74 9.45
N TYR A 175 -5.38 -10.75 10.34
CA TYR A 175 -6.14 -9.55 10.68
C TYR A 175 -5.30 -8.49 11.40
N ALA A 176 -4.44 -8.91 12.35
CA ALA A 176 -3.54 -8.00 13.07
C ALA A 176 -2.55 -7.31 12.11
N LEU A 177 -1.97 -8.07 11.17
CA LEU A 177 -1.06 -7.51 10.15
C LEU A 177 -1.79 -6.52 9.22
N ALA A 178 -3.01 -6.85 8.77
CA ALA A 178 -3.79 -5.96 7.93
C ALA A 178 -4.15 -4.65 8.65
N PHE A 179 -4.58 -4.76 9.91
CA PHE A 179 -4.92 -3.61 10.74
C PHE A 179 -3.69 -2.73 11.01
N ALA A 180 -2.58 -3.31 11.46
CA ALA A 180 -1.32 -2.59 11.64
C ALA A 180 -0.84 -1.94 10.34
N GLY A 181 -0.95 -2.65 9.21
CA GLY A 181 -0.63 -2.16 7.88
C GLY A 181 -1.41 -0.88 7.54
N ALA A 182 -2.71 -0.82 7.81
CA ALA A 182 -3.51 0.37 7.53
C ALA A 182 -2.99 1.62 8.27
N PHE A 183 -2.58 1.50 9.53
CA PHE A 183 -1.97 2.59 10.30
C PHE A 183 -0.59 2.97 9.77
N ILE A 184 0.24 1.98 9.45
CA ILE A 184 1.59 2.19 8.92
C ILE A 184 1.52 2.92 7.57
N TRP A 185 0.58 2.54 6.70
CA TRP A 185 0.38 3.23 5.42
C TRP A 185 -0.08 4.67 5.58
N ALA A 186 -1.02 4.93 6.47
CA ALA A 186 -1.46 6.28 6.80
C ALA A 186 -0.29 7.14 7.32
N ALA A 187 0.57 6.56 8.16
CA ALA A 187 1.79 7.21 8.63
C ALA A 187 2.78 7.47 7.49
N TYR A 188 2.97 6.49 6.57
CA TYR A 188 3.80 6.66 5.38
C TYR A 188 3.32 7.83 4.49
N CYS A 189 2.03 7.90 4.19
CA CYS A 189 1.43 8.98 3.42
C CYS A 189 1.68 10.35 4.09
N THR A 190 1.50 10.41 5.41
CA THR A 190 1.70 11.62 6.22
C THR A 190 3.16 12.07 6.21
N VAL A 191 4.10 11.14 6.39
CA VAL A 191 5.55 11.41 6.36
C VAL A 191 5.99 11.82 4.96
N THR A 192 5.50 11.14 3.92
CA THR A 192 5.82 11.46 2.53
C THR A 192 5.35 12.86 2.18
N SER A 193 4.10 13.19 2.46
CA SER A 193 3.55 14.53 2.22
C SER A 193 4.35 15.64 2.91
N LYS A 194 4.84 15.39 4.13
CA LYS A 194 5.54 16.39 4.95
C LYS A 194 7.04 16.51 4.66
N PHE A 195 7.72 15.41 4.39
CA PHE A 195 9.19 15.36 4.39
C PHE A 195 9.83 14.97 3.04
N ALA A 196 9.06 14.47 2.06
CA ALA A 196 9.61 14.07 0.77
C ALA A 196 10.09 15.26 -0.08
N LYS A 197 9.53 16.47 0.12
CA LYS A 197 9.91 17.69 -0.62
C LYS A 197 9.92 17.48 -2.14
N GLY A 198 8.90 16.78 -2.67
CA GLY A 198 8.78 16.47 -4.08
C GLY A 198 9.67 15.31 -4.56
N GLN A 199 10.49 14.70 -3.71
CA GLN A 199 11.35 13.56 -4.08
C GLN A 199 10.55 12.25 -4.05
N ASN A 200 10.68 11.47 -5.11
CA ASN A 200 10.02 10.16 -5.22
C ASN A 200 10.98 9.03 -4.83
N GLY A 201 10.73 8.38 -3.70
CA GLY A 201 11.54 7.27 -3.17
C GLY A 201 11.04 5.89 -3.55
N ILE A 202 9.98 5.77 -4.37
CA ILE A 202 9.25 4.50 -4.54
C ILE A 202 10.12 3.34 -5.02
N THR A 203 10.99 3.57 -6.01
CA THR A 203 11.88 2.53 -6.53
C THR A 203 12.79 1.97 -5.43
N LEU A 204 13.38 2.85 -4.63
CA LEU A 204 14.21 2.44 -3.49
C LEU A 204 13.40 1.62 -2.49
N PHE A 205 12.21 2.09 -2.11
CA PHE A 205 11.39 1.45 -1.08
C PHE A 205 10.86 0.08 -1.52
N VAL A 206 10.44 -0.05 -2.77
CA VAL A 206 10.00 -1.35 -3.34
C VAL A 206 11.16 -2.35 -3.40
N LEU A 207 12.37 -1.90 -3.80
CA LEU A 207 13.56 -2.75 -3.83
C LEU A 207 13.99 -3.16 -2.40
N LEU A 208 13.91 -2.26 -1.42
CA LEU A 208 14.17 -2.60 -0.02
C LEU A 208 13.16 -3.61 0.52
N THR A 209 11.88 -3.51 0.12
CA THR A 209 10.86 -4.51 0.46
C THR A 209 11.21 -5.87 -0.13
N ALA A 210 11.57 -5.94 -1.42
CA ALA A 210 12.01 -7.17 -2.06
C ALA A 210 13.19 -7.79 -1.31
N LEU A 211 14.23 -7.00 -1.02
CA LEU A 211 15.41 -7.45 -0.27
C LEU A 211 15.02 -8.01 1.10
N SER A 212 14.20 -7.29 1.85
CA SER A 212 13.75 -7.72 3.19
C SER A 212 12.97 -9.03 3.15
N LEU A 213 12.13 -9.23 2.13
CA LEU A 213 11.37 -10.46 1.94
C LEU A 213 12.27 -11.62 1.50
N TRP A 214 13.28 -11.38 0.67
CA TRP A 214 14.28 -12.41 0.32
C TRP A 214 15.12 -12.81 1.54
N VAL A 215 15.56 -11.85 2.36
CA VAL A 215 16.24 -12.16 3.63
C VAL A 215 15.36 -13.03 4.52
N LYS A 216 14.06 -12.67 4.67
CA LYS A 216 13.12 -13.49 5.43
C LYS A 216 12.95 -14.89 4.81
N TYR A 217 12.86 -14.98 3.49
CA TYR A 217 12.71 -16.27 2.78
C TYR A 217 13.88 -17.21 3.06
N PHE A 218 15.11 -16.74 2.99
CA PHE A 218 16.30 -17.56 3.21
C PHE A 218 16.61 -17.86 4.69
N LEU A 219 16.08 -17.03 5.62
CA LEU A 219 16.28 -17.22 7.06
C LEU A 219 15.17 -18.04 7.74
N SER A 220 14.15 -18.46 7.02
CA SER A 220 13.02 -19.23 7.57
C SER A 220 12.66 -20.40 6.66
N ASP A 221 12.16 -21.47 7.25
CA ASP A 221 11.66 -22.62 6.48
C ASP A 221 10.43 -22.18 5.68
N GLN A 222 10.58 -22.13 4.37
CA GLN A 222 9.54 -21.76 3.43
C GLN A 222 9.21 -22.94 2.51
N PRO A 223 7.94 -23.05 2.07
CA PRO A 223 7.57 -24.06 1.08
C PRO A 223 8.31 -23.81 -0.24
N GLU A 224 8.54 -24.87 -1.00
CA GLU A 224 9.09 -24.78 -2.35
C GLU A 224 8.16 -23.96 -3.25
N MET A 225 8.76 -23.11 -4.07
CA MET A 225 8.02 -22.33 -5.06
C MET A 225 7.66 -23.19 -6.26
N VAL A 226 6.37 -23.35 -6.53
CA VAL A 226 5.87 -24.10 -7.68
C VAL A 226 5.47 -23.14 -8.80
N PHE A 227 6.28 -23.06 -9.85
CA PHE A 227 6.07 -22.22 -11.02
C PHE A 227 5.23 -22.94 -12.06
N THR A 228 3.93 -22.64 -12.09
CA THR A 228 3.04 -23.05 -13.18
C THR A 228 2.73 -21.84 -14.08
N LEU A 229 2.34 -22.08 -15.32
CA LEU A 229 1.97 -20.97 -16.23
C LEU A 229 0.94 -20.01 -15.64
N PRO A 230 -0.18 -20.48 -15.02
CA PRO A 230 -1.13 -19.59 -14.36
C PRO A 230 -0.52 -18.75 -13.21
N VAL A 231 0.39 -19.33 -12.42
CA VAL A 231 1.07 -18.61 -11.33
C VAL A 231 1.99 -17.53 -11.89
N VAL A 232 2.77 -17.85 -12.93
CA VAL A 232 3.66 -16.88 -13.59
C VAL A 232 2.88 -15.72 -14.21
N VAL A 233 1.78 -15.99 -14.89
CA VAL A 233 0.91 -14.94 -15.46
C VAL A 233 0.37 -14.02 -14.36
N LYS A 234 -0.15 -14.58 -13.26
CA LYS A 234 -0.65 -13.80 -12.13
C LYS A 234 0.47 -13.02 -11.43
N LEU A 235 1.66 -13.59 -11.31
CA LEU A 235 2.84 -12.92 -10.78
C LEU A 235 3.19 -11.67 -11.61
N VAL A 236 3.22 -11.82 -12.94
CA VAL A 236 3.50 -10.70 -13.85
C VAL A 236 2.41 -9.63 -13.75
N MET A 237 1.14 -10.02 -13.76
CA MET A 237 0.03 -9.08 -13.59
C MET A 237 0.11 -8.34 -12.25
N CYS A 238 0.40 -9.06 -11.17
CA CYS A 238 0.55 -8.50 -9.83
C CYS A 238 1.71 -7.51 -9.76
N GLY A 239 2.88 -7.89 -10.30
CA GLY A 239 4.07 -7.03 -10.34
C GLY A 239 3.85 -5.74 -11.14
N ILE A 240 3.15 -5.83 -12.26
CA ILE A 240 2.76 -4.67 -13.09
C ILE A 240 1.79 -3.77 -12.31
N ALA A 241 0.71 -4.33 -11.76
CA ALA A 241 -0.30 -3.56 -11.05
C ALA A 241 0.29 -2.87 -9.81
N LEU A 242 1.17 -3.54 -9.08
CA LEU A 242 1.84 -3.01 -7.90
C LEU A 242 2.86 -1.92 -8.28
N GLY A 243 3.76 -2.18 -9.23
CA GLY A 243 4.80 -1.25 -9.63
C GLY A 243 4.23 0.05 -10.20
N PHE A 244 3.34 -0.02 -11.19
CA PHE A 244 2.68 1.15 -11.75
C PHE A 244 1.72 1.81 -10.76
N GLY A 245 1.04 1.03 -9.93
CA GLY A 245 0.17 1.55 -8.87
C GLY A 245 0.95 2.45 -7.92
N TYR A 246 2.08 2.01 -7.39
CA TYR A 246 2.90 2.83 -6.50
C TYR A 246 3.56 4.03 -7.19
N ALA A 247 4.01 3.88 -8.42
CA ALA A 247 4.52 5.00 -9.20
C ALA A 247 3.44 6.09 -9.37
N ALA A 248 2.23 5.69 -9.77
CA ALA A 248 1.09 6.58 -9.94
C ALA A 248 0.63 7.21 -8.61
N TRP A 249 0.56 6.44 -7.53
CA TRP A 249 0.18 6.93 -6.20
C TRP A 249 1.14 7.98 -5.66
N ASN A 250 2.44 7.75 -5.80
CA ASN A 250 3.43 8.74 -5.36
C ASN A 250 3.33 10.06 -6.15
N ILE A 251 3.04 10.01 -7.45
CA ILE A 251 2.75 11.23 -8.21
C ILE A 251 1.55 11.96 -7.60
N GLY A 252 0.49 11.23 -7.25
CA GLY A 252 -0.70 11.78 -6.61
C GLY A 252 -0.44 12.44 -5.26
N ILE A 253 0.35 11.79 -4.38
CA ILE A 253 0.73 12.34 -3.06
C ILE A 253 1.62 13.58 -3.19
N LEU A 254 2.59 13.53 -4.10
CA LEU A 254 3.63 14.56 -4.19
C LEU A 254 3.13 15.82 -4.91
N HIS A 255 2.25 15.68 -5.89
CA HIS A 255 1.88 16.76 -6.82
C HIS A 255 0.37 16.94 -6.97
N GLY A 256 -0.43 16.01 -6.52
CA GLY A 256 -1.89 16.01 -6.61
C GLY A 256 -2.58 16.42 -5.31
N ASN A 257 -3.79 15.88 -5.17
CA ASN A 257 -4.65 16.06 -4.00
C ASN A 257 -5.31 14.70 -3.66
N VAL A 258 -4.50 13.70 -3.38
CA VAL A 258 -4.90 12.36 -2.96
C VAL A 258 -4.52 12.12 -1.51
#